data_fc75e122a36170b82957f48df6e51095
#
_entry.id   fc75e122a36170b82957f48df6e51095
#
_cell.length_a   1.000
_cell.length_b   1.000
_cell.length_c   1.000
_cell.angle_alpha   90.00
_cell.angle_beta   90.00
_cell.angle_gamma   90.00
#
_symmetry.space_group_name_H-M   'P 1'
#
loop_
_entity.id
_entity.type
_entity.pdbx_description
1 polymer ?
#
loop_
_entity_poly.entity_id
_entity_poly.type
_entity_poly.pdbx_seq_one_letter_code
_entity_poly.pdbx_strand_id
1 'polypeptide(L)'
;CDLPLRHQISLSEKIAENLTALLDDHHSVVQAKLTKLPFIQQQLDACVLANTLNFVQDPHQVLRETHRVLTDDGYLFLSLFNPFNGLFFKSKTGDFPARHYCIWRIIDWLKLLNFDILEQRNLALSHQTAGWFAPLTVIVAQKRTYPLTLNLQKVRSKIPEFLQPTEALKQAEDL
;
A
#
# COMPACT_ATOMS: atom_id res chain seq x y z
N CYS A 1 -4.93 13.51 15.67
CA CYS A 1 -3.45 13.43 15.77
C CYS A 1 -2.91 14.53 14.89
N ASP A 2 -2.41 15.61 15.51
CA ASP A 2 -1.66 16.65 14.79
C ASP A 2 -0.27 16.07 14.49
N LEU A 3 -0.14 15.45 13.33
CA LEU A 3 1.17 15.09 12.79
C LEU A 3 1.78 16.38 12.24
N PRO A 4 2.90 16.87 12.78
CA PRO A 4 3.57 18.02 12.20
C PRO A 4 4.12 17.62 10.82
N LEU A 5 3.42 18.01 9.76
CA LEU A 5 3.90 17.84 8.38
C LEU A 5 5.13 18.72 8.19
N ARG A 6 6.32 18.11 8.17
CA ARG A 6 7.57 18.83 7.97
C ARG A 6 7.76 19.25 6.53
N HIS A 7 7.39 18.38 5.58
CA HIS A 7 7.50 18.68 4.16
C HIS A 7 6.51 17.82 3.35
N GLN A 8 5.79 18.43 2.43
CA GLN A 8 4.86 17.75 1.51
C GLN A 8 5.41 17.77 0.10
N ILE A 9 5.40 16.63 -0.57
CA ILE A 9 5.84 16.48 -1.94
C ILE A 9 4.67 16.03 -2.81
N SER A 10 4.29 16.84 -3.79
CA SER A 10 3.30 16.48 -4.80
C SER A 10 3.99 15.90 -6.02
N LEU A 11 3.57 14.71 -6.44
CA LEU A 11 4.09 14.01 -7.60
C LEU A 11 3.07 13.99 -8.72
N SER A 12 3.51 14.34 -9.92
CA SER A 12 2.69 14.24 -11.13
C SER A 12 3.54 13.81 -12.33
N GLU A 13 2.98 13.04 -13.24
CA GLU A 13 3.62 12.71 -14.52
C GLU A 13 3.64 13.91 -15.47
N LYS A 14 2.63 14.78 -15.36
CA LYS A 14 2.53 16.04 -16.12
C LYS A 14 2.34 17.19 -15.12
N ILE A 15 3.23 18.16 -15.16
CA ILE A 15 3.09 19.37 -14.34
C ILE A 15 1.96 20.21 -14.95
N ALA A 16 0.84 20.29 -14.24
CA ALA A 16 -0.21 21.24 -14.54
C ALA A 16 0.14 22.60 -13.91
N GLU A 17 -0.21 23.69 -14.58
CA GLU A 17 0.03 25.07 -14.08
C GLU A 17 -0.54 25.30 -12.67
N ASN A 18 -1.63 24.62 -12.35
CA ASN A 18 -2.26 24.68 -11.02
C ASN A 18 -1.38 24.08 -9.88
N LEU A 19 -0.47 23.16 -10.21
CA LEU A 19 0.43 22.55 -9.22
C LEU A 19 1.60 23.48 -8.87
N THR A 20 2.03 24.32 -9.81
CA THR A 20 3.10 25.30 -9.55
C THR A 20 2.65 26.43 -8.62
N ALA A 21 1.34 26.71 -8.57
CA ALA A 21 0.76 27.67 -7.63
C ALA A 21 0.74 27.19 -6.17
N LEU A 22 0.99 25.91 -5.92
CA LEU A 22 1.05 25.31 -4.59
C LEU A 22 2.49 25.26 -4.02
N LEU A 23 3.47 25.83 -4.74
CA LEU A 23 4.85 25.87 -4.23
C LEU A 23 4.94 26.81 -3.05
N ASP A 24 5.33 26.27 -1.90
CA ASP A 24 5.54 26.98 -0.63
C ASP A 24 6.78 26.40 0.05
N ASP A 25 7.29 27.04 1.11
CA ASP A 25 8.50 26.60 1.84
C ASP A 25 8.40 25.15 2.36
N HIS A 26 7.19 24.64 2.55
CA HIS A 26 6.92 23.27 3.02
C HIS A 26 6.33 22.35 1.94
N HIS A 27 6.22 22.82 0.70
CA HIS A 27 5.60 22.07 -0.39
C HIS A 27 6.45 22.10 -1.64
N SER A 28 6.86 20.93 -2.11
CA SER A 28 7.58 20.73 -3.37
C SER A 28 6.74 20.01 -4.40
N VAL A 29 6.90 20.36 -5.66
CA VAL A 29 6.29 19.65 -6.78
C VAL A 29 7.39 18.95 -7.58
N VAL A 30 7.24 17.65 -7.79
CA VAL A 30 8.22 16.84 -8.51
C VAL A 30 7.53 16.16 -9.69
N GLN A 31 8.11 16.32 -10.88
CA GLN A 31 7.67 15.57 -12.06
C GLN A 31 8.37 14.23 -12.11
N ALA A 32 7.61 13.14 -12.01
CA ALA A 32 8.16 11.80 -12.08
C ALA A 32 7.13 10.78 -12.56
N LYS A 33 7.62 9.65 -13.07
CA LYS A 33 6.77 8.49 -13.36
C LYS A 33 6.40 7.80 -12.05
N LEU A 34 5.12 7.51 -11.89
CA LEU A 34 4.61 6.82 -10.68
C LEU A 34 5.16 5.40 -10.51
N THR A 35 5.61 4.78 -11.61
CA THR A 35 6.23 3.45 -11.62
C THR A 35 7.73 3.48 -11.28
N LYS A 36 8.34 4.67 -11.15
CA LYS A 36 9.74 4.85 -10.78
C LYS A 36 9.90 6.18 -10.05
N LEU A 37 9.74 6.15 -8.74
CA LEU A 37 9.79 7.35 -7.91
C LEU A 37 11.25 7.82 -7.69
N PRO A 38 11.53 9.14 -7.76
CA PRO A 38 12.88 9.69 -7.63
C PRO A 38 13.33 9.83 -6.16
N PHE A 39 12.93 8.88 -5.31
CA PHE A 39 13.27 8.84 -3.90
C PHE A 39 14.14 7.63 -3.58
N ILE A 40 14.97 7.79 -2.57
CA ILE A 40 15.73 6.69 -1.99
C ILE A 40 14.76 5.73 -1.27
N GLN A 41 15.20 4.50 -1.05
CA GLN A 41 14.45 3.53 -0.28
C GLN A 41 14.25 4.02 1.16
N GLN A 42 13.05 3.79 1.72
CA GLN A 42 12.73 4.11 3.11
C GLN A 42 12.92 5.60 3.47
N GLN A 43 12.47 6.49 2.63
CA GLN A 43 12.63 7.94 2.80
C GLN A 43 11.35 8.65 3.24
N LEU A 44 10.18 8.12 2.90
CA LEU A 44 8.89 8.77 3.13
C LEU A 44 8.16 8.17 4.31
N ASP A 45 7.64 8.99 5.22
CA ASP A 45 6.85 8.53 6.36
C ASP A 45 5.41 8.21 5.97
N ALA A 46 4.88 8.89 4.95
CA ALA A 46 3.54 8.65 4.45
C ALA A 46 3.45 8.87 2.93
N CYS A 47 2.57 8.14 2.29
CA CYS A 47 2.23 8.28 0.88
C CYS A 47 0.72 8.34 0.69
N VAL A 48 0.23 9.26 -0.14
CA VAL A 48 -1.17 9.39 -0.50
C VAL A 48 -1.35 9.10 -1.99
N LEU A 49 -2.12 8.08 -2.33
CA LEU A 49 -2.48 7.70 -3.69
C LEU A 49 -3.97 7.99 -3.93
N ALA A 50 -4.26 9.25 -4.31
CA ALA A 50 -5.64 9.70 -4.54
C ALA A 50 -6.13 9.22 -5.91
N ASN A 51 -6.94 8.16 -5.94
CA ASN A 51 -7.50 7.51 -7.13
C ASN A 51 -6.45 7.11 -8.19
N THR A 52 -5.17 7.14 -7.82
CA THR A 52 -4.03 6.94 -8.71
C THR A 52 -4.09 5.59 -9.41
N LEU A 53 -4.42 4.52 -8.68
CA LEU A 53 -4.45 3.16 -9.23
C LEU A 53 -5.53 2.98 -10.32
N ASN A 54 -6.58 3.81 -10.32
CA ASN A 54 -7.62 3.76 -11.34
C ASN A 54 -7.15 4.26 -12.71
N PHE A 55 -6.08 5.07 -12.76
CA PHE A 55 -5.63 5.77 -13.98
C PHE A 55 -4.23 5.38 -14.45
N VAL A 56 -3.54 4.49 -13.75
CA VAL A 56 -2.21 4.02 -14.14
C VAL A 56 -2.28 2.72 -14.93
N GLN A 57 -1.29 2.52 -15.82
CA GLN A 57 -1.19 1.32 -16.63
C GLN A 57 -0.79 0.09 -15.79
N ASP A 58 0.15 0.25 -14.87
CA ASP A 58 0.66 -0.80 -13.99
C ASP A 58 0.50 -0.43 -12.51
N PRO A 59 -0.65 -0.74 -11.89
CA PRO A 59 -0.90 -0.44 -10.48
C PRO A 59 -0.01 -1.25 -9.53
N HIS A 60 0.40 -2.46 -9.91
CA HIS A 60 1.30 -3.27 -9.10
C HIS A 60 2.67 -2.63 -8.96
N GLN A 61 3.20 -2.08 -10.04
CA GLN A 61 4.49 -1.40 -10.02
C GLN A 61 4.42 -0.12 -9.17
N VAL A 62 3.31 0.63 -9.25
CA VAL A 62 3.10 1.80 -8.39
C VAL A 62 3.09 1.40 -6.91
N LEU A 63 2.38 0.34 -6.53
CA LEU A 63 2.35 -0.15 -5.15
C LEU A 63 3.72 -0.65 -4.67
N ARG A 64 4.49 -1.32 -5.53
CA ARG A 64 5.87 -1.75 -5.21
C ARG A 64 6.79 -0.56 -4.97
N GLU A 65 6.72 0.46 -5.83
CA GLU A 65 7.49 1.69 -5.68
C GLU A 65 7.09 2.44 -4.40
N THR A 66 5.79 2.52 -4.11
CA THR A 66 5.30 3.08 -2.86
C THR A 66 5.86 2.33 -1.65
N HIS A 67 5.83 1.00 -1.69
CA HIS A 67 6.41 0.18 -0.62
C HIS A 67 7.92 0.41 -0.47
N ARG A 68 8.65 0.56 -1.59
CA ARG A 68 10.09 0.79 -1.58
C ARG A 68 10.46 2.11 -0.89
N VAL A 69 9.72 3.18 -1.19
CA VAL A 69 10.04 4.52 -0.70
C VAL A 69 9.53 4.80 0.71
N LEU A 70 8.50 4.09 1.16
CA LEU A 70 7.98 4.21 2.52
C LEU A 70 8.98 3.66 3.54
N THR A 71 9.15 4.39 4.66
CA THR A 71 9.86 3.91 5.84
C THR A 71 9.20 2.68 6.43
N ASP A 72 9.90 1.96 7.30
CA ASP A 72 9.30 0.92 8.11
C ASP A 72 8.26 1.57 9.03
N ASP A 73 7.11 0.92 9.19
CA ASP A 73 5.92 1.47 9.87
C ASP A 73 5.30 2.72 9.21
N GLY A 74 5.74 3.11 8.00
CA GLY A 74 5.18 4.20 7.22
C GLY A 74 3.74 3.94 6.76
N TYR A 75 2.99 5.02 6.52
CA TYR A 75 1.57 4.96 6.22
C TYR A 75 1.27 5.13 4.73
N LEU A 76 0.35 4.33 4.23
CA LEU A 76 -0.24 4.46 2.90
C LEU A 76 -1.71 4.82 3.01
N PHE A 77 -2.08 5.96 2.42
CA PHE A 77 -3.47 6.38 2.23
C PHE A 77 -3.84 6.17 0.77
N LEU A 78 -4.81 5.33 0.52
CA LEU A 78 -5.23 4.95 -0.82
C LEU A 78 -6.71 5.25 -1.01
N SER A 79 -7.08 6.01 -2.03
CA SER A 79 -8.47 6.12 -2.45
C SER A 79 -8.70 5.46 -3.80
N LEU A 80 -9.90 4.90 -3.98
CA LEU A 80 -10.30 4.15 -5.18
C LEU A 80 -11.75 4.44 -5.53
N PHE A 81 -12.05 4.51 -6.82
CA PHE A 81 -13.42 4.51 -7.28
C PHE A 81 -14.03 3.11 -7.16
N ASN A 82 -15.23 3.09 -6.61
CA ASN A 82 -15.99 1.85 -6.45
C ASN A 82 -16.53 1.36 -7.80
N PRO A 83 -16.25 0.14 -8.23
CA PRO A 83 -16.73 -0.41 -9.49
C PRO A 83 -18.26 -0.55 -9.57
N PHE A 84 -18.94 -0.66 -8.42
CA PHE A 84 -20.38 -0.81 -8.36
C PHE A 84 -21.16 0.50 -8.47
N ASN A 85 -20.45 1.64 -8.49
CA ASN A 85 -21.07 2.93 -8.70
C ASN A 85 -20.98 3.33 -10.18
N GLY A 86 -22.12 3.29 -10.90
CA GLY A 86 -22.20 3.57 -12.32
C GLY A 86 -21.85 5.00 -12.75
N LEU A 87 -21.64 5.94 -11.80
CA LEU A 87 -21.36 7.34 -12.10
C LEU A 87 -20.00 7.55 -12.81
N PHE A 88 -19.04 6.64 -12.60
CA PHE A 88 -17.68 6.81 -13.13
C PHE A 88 -17.38 5.98 -14.38
N PHE A 89 -18.31 5.17 -14.89
CA PHE A 89 -18.09 4.38 -16.12
C PHE A 89 -17.86 5.24 -17.37
N LYS A 90 -18.21 6.53 -17.35
CA LYS A 90 -18.05 7.45 -18.47
C LYS A 90 -16.85 8.40 -18.35
N SER A 91 -16.11 8.36 -17.25
CA SER A 91 -14.99 9.28 -17.03
C SER A 91 -13.75 8.81 -17.78
N LYS A 92 -13.47 9.42 -18.91
CA LYS A 92 -12.15 9.36 -19.56
C LYS A 92 -11.32 10.49 -18.99
N THR A 93 -10.56 10.23 -17.95
CA THR A 93 -9.63 11.19 -17.38
C THR A 93 -8.21 10.64 -17.53
N GLY A 94 -7.37 11.35 -18.29
CA GLY A 94 -6.00 10.94 -18.57
C GLY A 94 -5.82 10.15 -19.88
N ASP A 95 -4.59 9.71 -20.12
CA ASP A 95 -4.17 9.01 -21.35
C ASP A 95 -4.66 7.56 -21.38
N PHE A 96 -5.10 7.01 -20.24
CA PHE A 96 -5.59 5.64 -20.11
C PHE A 96 -7.06 5.60 -19.67
N PRO A 97 -7.83 4.60 -20.13
CA PRO A 97 -9.19 4.40 -19.64
C PRO A 97 -9.16 4.09 -18.14
N ALA A 98 -10.09 4.69 -17.38
CA ALA A 98 -10.22 4.41 -15.96
C ALA A 98 -10.46 2.91 -15.74
N ARG A 99 -9.68 2.33 -14.84
CA ARG A 99 -9.81 0.93 -14.43
C ARG A 99 -10.47 0.85 -13.07
N HIS A 100 -11.39 -0.09 -12.95
CA HIS A 100 -12.11 -0.33 -11.70
C HIS A 100 -11.59 -1.61 -11.07
N TYR A 101 -11.23 -1.52 -9.80
CA TYR A 101 -10.74 -2.66 -9.03
C TYR A 101 -11.69 -2.97 -7.89
N CYS A 102 -12.00 -4.25 -7.70
CA CYS A 102 -12.69 -4.69 -6.50
C CYS A 102 -11.78 -4.47 -5.28
N ILE A 103 -12.34 -3.95 -4.20
CA ILE A 103 -11.61 -3.59 -2.97
C ILE A 103 -10.84 -4.78 -2.40
N TRP A 104 -11.46 -5.96 -2.36
CA TRP A 104 -10.82 -7.17 -1.85
C TRP A 104 -9.55 -7.54 -2.61
N ARG A 105 -9.48 -7.25 -3.92
CA ARG A 105 -8.30 -7.49 -4.75
C ARG A 105 -7.17 -6.52 -4.41
N ILE A 106 -7.49 -5.27 -4.14
CA ILE A 106 -6.50 -4.28 -3.70
C ILE A 106 -5.95 -4.65 -2.32
N ILE A 107 -6.82 -5.08 -1.40
CA ILE A 107 -6.41 -5.55 -0.06
C ILE A 107 -5.47 -6.74 -0.18
N ASP A 108 -5.75 -7.67 -1.08
CA ASP A 108 -4.87 -8.82 -1.34
C ASP A 108 -3.49 -8.38 -1.84
N TRP A 109 -3.42 -7.45 -2.78
CA TRP A 109 -2.15 -6.88 -3.25
C TRP A 109 -1.37 -6.16 -2.16
N LEU A 110 -2.05 -5.40 -1.30
CA LEU A 110 -1.41 -4.73 -0.17
C LEU A 110 -0.85 -5.73 0.83
N LYS A 111 -1.58 -6.78 1.16
CA LYS A 111 -1.12 -7.86 2.05
C LYS A 111 0.09 -8.60 1.49
N LEU A 112 0.13 -8.86 0.17
CA LEU A 112 1.29 -9.47 -0.51
C LEU A 112 2.55 -8.59 -0.41
N LEU A 113 2.38 -7.28 -0.28
CA LEU A 113 3.46 -6.32 -0.07
C LEU A 113 3.72 -6.01 1.40
N ASN A 114 3.25 -6.84 2.35
CA ASN A 114 3.40 -6.65 3.78
C ASN A 114 2.83 -5.32 4.31
N PHE A 115 1.68 -4.90 3.77
CA PHE A 115 0.90 -3.84 4.36
C PHE A 115 -0.19 -4.41 5.26
N ASP A 116 -0.29 -3.91 6.48
CA ASP A 116 -1.40 -4.15 7.39
C ASP A 116 -2.50 -3.11 7.12
N ILE A 117 -3.72 -3.57 6.90
CA ILE A 117 -4.87 -2.69 6.68
C ILE A 117 -5.38 -2.22 8.06
N LEU A 118 -5.22 -0.94 8.34
CA LEU A 118 -5.67 -0.34 9.58
C LEU A 118 -7.14 0.06 9.52
N GLU A 119 -7.55 0.62 8.38
CA GLU A 119 -8.90 1.12 8.21
C GLU A 119 -9.35 1.05 6.76
N GLN A 120 -10.65 0.79 6.57
CA GLN A 120 -11.32 0.88 5.28
C GLN A 120 -12.65 1.59 5.47
N ARG A 121 -12.86 2.66 4.73
CA ARG A 121 -14.13 3.43 4.74
C ARG A 121 -14.66 3.65 3.34
N ASN A 122 -15.96 3.50 3.21
CA ASN A 122 -16.69 3.88 2.00
C ASN A 122 -17.25 5.29 2.20
N LEU A 123 -16.89 6.21 1.32
CA LEU A 123 -17.32 7.61 1.38
C LEU A 123 -18.47 7.82 0.41
N ALA A 124 -19.63 8.16 0.95
CA ALA A 124 -20.81 8.50 0.21
C ALA A 124 -20.88 10.02 -0.04
N LEU A 125 -21.22 10.43 -1.26
CA LEU A 125 -21.46 11.85 -1.59
C LEU A 125 -22.83 12.34 -1.11
N SER A 126 -23.74 11.42 -0.80
CA SER A 126 -25.09 11.68 -0.32
C SER A 126 -25.55 10.54 0.59
N HIS A 127 -26.50 10.85 1.50
CA HIS A 127 -27.12 9.82 2.35
C HIS A 127 -27.74 8.65 1.58
N GLN A 128 -28.15 8.85 0.33
CA GLN A 128 -28.74 7.84 -0.53
C GLN A 128 -27.72 6.86 -1.13
N THR A 129 -26.43 7.19 -1.14
CA THR A 129 -25.36 6.37 -1.73
C THR A 129 -24.48 5.71 -0.67
N ALA A 130 -24.99 5.56 0.56
CA ALA A 130 -24.26 4.91 1.65
C ALA A 130 -24.12 3.39 1.42
N GLY A 131 -23.07 2.81 1.98
CA GLY A 131 -22.80 1.38 1.94
C GLY A 131 -22.05 0.91 0.69
N TRP A 132 -22.47 -0.22 0.11
CA TRP A 132 -21.79 -0.89 -1.02
C TRP A 132 -21.76 -0.06 -2.31
N PHE A 133 -22.69 0.88 -2.47
CA PHE A 133 -22.79 1.77 -3.63
C PHE A 133 -22.09 3.11 -3.43
N ALA A 134 -21.34 3.31 -2.35
CA ALA A 134 -20.58 4.52 -2.15
C ALA A 134 -19.55 4.71 -3.29
N PRO A 135 -19.44 5.92 -3.85
CA PRO A 135 -18.61 6.16 -5.05
C PRO A 135 -17.11 6.02 -4.80
N LEU A 136 -16.68 6.23 -3.58
CA LEU A 136 -15.28 6.25 -3.20
C LEU A 136 -15.03 5.33 -2.00
N THR A 137 -13.94 4.57 -2.07
CA THR A 137 -13.42 3.83 -0.92
C THR A 137 -12.04 4.38 -0.56
N VAL A 138 -11.82 4.60 0.72
CA VAL A 138 -10.51 4.97 1.29
C VAL A 138 -9.99 3.81 2.11
N ILE A 139 -8.73 3.47 1.92
CA ILE A 139 -7.99 2.45 2.66
C ILE A 139 -6.80 3.13 3.32
N VAL A 140 -6.63 2.91 4.61
CA VAL A 140 -5.43 3.28 5.36
C VAL A 140 -4.67 2.01 5.68
N ALA A 141 -3.43 1.95 5.26
CA ALA A 141 -2.56 0.80 5.47
C ALA A 141 -1.22 1.25 6.05
N GLN A 142 -0.57 0.37 6.80
CA GLN A 142 0.75 0.61 7.37
C GLN A 142 1.72 -0.46 6.86
N LYS A 143 2.88 -0.04 6.41
CA LYS A 143 3.95 -0.96 6.02
C LYS A 143 4.47 -1.68 7.27
N ARG A 144 4.51 -3.01 7.23
CA ARG A 144 5.07 -3.82 8.30
C ARG A 144 6.36 -4.50 7.84
N THR A 145 7.42 -4.25 8.57
CA THR A 145 8.66 -4.98 8.40
C THR A 145 8.76 -6.03 9.50
N TYR A 146 8.56 -7.28 9.14
CA TYR A 146 8.74 -8.37 10.08
C TYR A 146 10.24 -8.63 10.25
N PRO A 147 10.79 -8.48 11.46
CA PRO A 147 12.18 -8.86 11.69
C PRO A 147 12.35 -10.35 11.39
N LEU A 148 13.35 -10.70 10.60
CA LEU A 148 13.72 -12.08 10.28
C LEU A 148 14.27 -12.86 11.50
N THR A 149 13.86 -12.50 12.70
CA THR A 149 14.20 -13.27 13.89
C THR A 149 13.44 -14.58 13.88
N LEU A 150 14.14 -15.66 13.57
CA LEU A 150 13.67 -17.03 13.76
C LEU A 150 13.19 -17.19 15.21
N ASN A 151 11.89 -17.28 15.41
CA ASN A 151 11.35 -17.64 16.72
C ASN A 151 11.59 -19.14 16.91
N LEU A 152 12.76 -19.47 17.50
CA LEU A 152 13.22 -20.86 17.73
C LEU A 152 12.18 -21.69 18.48
N GLN A 153 11.36 -21.09 19.35
CA GLN A 153 10.27 -21.79 20.02
C GLN A 153 9.17 -22.26 19.05
N LYS A 154 8.85 -21.45 18.03
CA LYS A 154 7.81 -21.80 17.05
C LYS A 154 8.30 -22.82 16.02
N VAL A 155 9.60 -22.87 15.76
CA VAL A 155 10.21 -23.86 14.87
C VAL A 155 10.29 -25.22 15.56
N ARG A 156 10.64 -25.26 16.86
CA ARG A 156 10.74 -26.50 17.64
C ARG A 156 9.41 -27.26 17.75
N SER A 157 8.29 -26.56 17.80
CA SER A 157 6.96 -27.18 17.84
C SER A 157 6.48 -27.78 16.51
N LYS A 158 7.20 -27.51 15.40
CA LYS A 158 6.86 -28.00 14.05
C LYS A 158 7.84 -29.06 13.52
N ILE A 159 8.86 -29.42 14.29
CA ILE A 159 9.74 -30.52 13.88
C ILE A 159 8.95 -31.83 14.11
N PRO A 160 8.69 -32.61 13.04
CA PRO A 160 7.98 -33.87 13.19
C PRO A 160 8.78 -34.81 14.09
N GLU A 161 8.09 -35.59 14.95
CA GLU A 161 8.67 -36.47 15.96
C GLU A 161 9.64 -37.50 15.35
N PHE A 162 9.45 -37.89 14.08
CA PHE A 162 10.32 -38.83 13.37
C PHE A 162 11.72 -38.26 13.02
N LEU A 163 11.96 -36.97 13.19
CA LEU A 163 13.29 -36.35 13.03
C LEU A 163 14.06 -36.27 14.35
N GLN A 164 13.48 -36.73 15.45
CA GLN A 164 14.23 -36.88 16.69
C GLN A 164 15.16 -38.06 16.57
N PRO A 165 16.46 -37.93 16.95
CA PRO A 165 17.37 -39.09 16.94
C PRO A 165 16.78 -40.19 17.81
N THR A 166 16.59 -41.34 17.22
CA THR A 166 16.08 -42.54 17.91
C THR A 166 17.02 -42.91 19.04
N GLU A 167 16.46 -43.35 20.15
CA GLU A 167 17.24 -43.76 21.36
C GLU A 167 18.33 -44.78 21.06
N ALA A 168 18.25 -45.51 19.95
CA ALA A 168 19.27 -46.43 19.46
C ALA A 168 20.66 -45.78 19.23
N LEU A 169 20.73 -44.46 19.00
CA LEU A 169 22.01 -43.76 18.87
C LEU A 169 22.64 -43.42 20.24
N LYS A 170 21.87 -43.38 21.30
CA LYS A 170 22.38 -43.11 22.66
C LYS A 170 23.11 -44.29 23.27
N GLN A 171 22.78 -45.53 22.88
CA GLN A 171 23.45 -46.74 23.36
C GLN A 171 24.80 -47.02 22.69
N ALA A 172 25.14 -46.31 21.63
CA ALA A 172 26.43 -46.48 20.94
C ALA A 172 27.55 -45.60 21.53
N GLU A 173 27.23 -44.63 22.39
CA GLU A 173 28.23 -43.76 23.05
C GLU A 173 28.65 -44.32 24.44
N ASP A 174 27.98 -45.34 24.98
CA ASP A 174 28.29 -45.96 26.29
C ASP A 174 29.03 -47.30 26.16
N LEU A 175 29.59 -47.63 24.98
CA LEU A 175 30.45 -48.79 24.70
C LEU A 175 31.83 -48.30 24.25
#